data_b996421ad06a64eac83714d3c2704dfc
#
_entry.id   b996421ad06a64eac83714d3c2704dfc
#
_cell.length_a   1.000
_cell.length_b   1.000
_cell.length_c   1.000
_cell.angle_alpha   90.00
_cell.angle_beta   90.00
_cell.angle_gamma   90.00
#
_symmetry.space_group_name_H-M   'P 1'
#
loop_
_entity.id
_entity.type
_entity.pdbx_description
1 polymer ?
#
loop_
_entity_poly.entity_id
_entity_poly.type
_entity_poly.pdbx_seq_one_letter_code
_entity_poly.pdbx_strand_id
1 'polypeptide(L)'
;MKDSNTDIPDEPSLDAANERDRSILWKVLLINLGQCLAGVVGGTWASSTAVIGAGLDNLGDAAVYGVSLYAVGRSDTIKTRAAELSGWLLIGFACLLLIEVVRRFLGGEAPLGPAMMGMAAANAFLNIYCIRLLKQHRGQDVNFKASAIFTNNDSIVNGAIVLSGALVMWTKSNIPDLLLGTVVSFIAAKGGYEILSEAKEARPK
;
A
#
# COMPACT_ATOMS: atom_id res chain seq x y z
N MET A 1 -33.40 33.02 -14.83
CA MET A 1 -32.02 32.49 -14.95
C MET A 1 -31.97 31.35 -13.97
N LYS A 2 -32.14 30.13 -14.46
CA LYS A 2 -32.26 28.91 -13.66
C LYS A 2 -30.83 28.36 -13.54
N ASP A 3 -30.29 28.42 -12.33
CA ASP A 3 -29.00 27.74 -12.01
C ASP A 3 -29.23 26.23 -12.13
N SER A 4 -28.70 25.65 -13.17
CA SER A 4 -28.57 24.21 -13.31
C SER A 4 -27.45 23.74 -12.40
N ASN A 5 -27.80 23.50 -11.13
CA ASN A 5 -26.98 22.71 -10.23
C ASN A 5 -26.93 21.29 -10.80
N THR A 6 -25.88 20.94 -11.50
CA THR A 6 -25.62 19.56 -11.91
C THR A 6 -25.28 18.80 -10.64
N ASP A 7 -26.31 18.19 -10.03
CA ASP A 7 -26.14 17.15 -9.02
C ASP A 7 -25.35 16.01 -9.68
N ILE A 8 -24.04 16.04 -9.51
CA ILE A 8 -23.20 14.87 -9.76
C ILE A 8 -23.62 13.87 -8.69
N PRO A 9 -24.17 12.70 -9.04
CA PRO A 9 -24.54 11.71 -8.06
C PRO A 9 -23.27 11.35 -7.27
N ASP A 10 -23.31 11.47 -5.93
CA ASP A 10 -22.27 11.00 -5.06
C ASP A 10 -21.94 9.55 -5.43
N GLU A 11 -20.69 9.30 -5.80
CA GLU A 11 -20.21 7.96 -6.14
C GLU A 11 -20.47 7.02 -4.97
N PRO A 12 -21.01 5.82 -5.19
CA PRO A 12 -21.21 4.84 -4.13
C PRO A 12 -19.85 4.40 -3.60
N SER A 13 -19.37 5.10 -2.58
CA SER A 13 -18.25 4.69 -1.77
C SER A 13 -18.63 3.48 -0.91
N LEU A 14 -17.68 2.58 -0.61
CA LEU A 14 -17.91 1.54 0.38
C LEU A 14 -18.28 2.19 1.71
N ASP A 15 -19.47 1.88 2.21
CA ASP A 15 -19.95 2.39 3.50
C ASP A 15 -19.65 1.37 4.59
N ALA A 16 -18.73 1.71 5.46
CA ALA A 16 -18.37 0.86 6.60
C ALA A 16 -19.51 0.72 7.64
N ALA A 17 -20.58 1.50 7.55
CA ALA A 17 -21.80 1.31 8.34
C ALA A 17 -22.66 0.15 7.79
N ASN A 18 -22.50 -0.21 6.51
CA ASN A 18 -23.16 -1.37 5.91
C ASN A 18 -22.40 -2.65 6.29
N GLU A 19 -23.08 -3.64 6.88
CA GLU A 19 -22.44 -4.89 7.33
C GLU A 19 -21.70 -5.64 6.23
N ARG A 20 -22.23 -5.62 5.01
CA ARG A 20 -21.64 -6.29 3.87
C ARG A 20 -20.33 -5.62 3.43
N ASP A 21 -20.34 -4.31 3.30
CA ASP A 21 -19.15 -3.52 2.95
C ASP A 21 -18.09 -3.58 4.04
N ARG A 22 -18.52 -3.54 5.29
CA ARG A 22 -17.66 -3.72 6.46
C ARG A 22 -16.95 -5.07 6.47
N SER A 23 -17.64 -6.15 6.08
CA SER A 23 -17.02 -7.48 5.96
C SER A 23 -15.92 -7.51 4.89
N ILE A 24 -16.11 -6.79 3.78
CA ILE A 24 -15.11 -6.69 2.71
C ILE A 24 -13.91 -5.89 3.17
N LEU A 25 -14.15 -4.72 3.79
CA LEU A 25 -13.07 -3.88 4.34
C LEU A 25 -12.21 -4.67 5.34
N TRP A 26 -12.84 -5.48 6.21
CA TRP A 26 -12.11 -6.36 7.12
C TRP A 26 -11.26 -7.40 6.39
N LYS A 27 -11.79 -8.04 5.34
CA LYS A 27 -11.04 -9.02 4.55
C LYS A 27 -9.84 -8.39 3.87
N VAL A 28 -10.03 -7.26 3.21
CA VAL A 28 -8.94 -6.55 2.51
C VAL A 28 -7.91 -6.03 3.50
N LEU A 29 -8.32 -5.49 4.65
CA LEU A 29 -7.42 -5.10 5.74
C LEU A 29 -6.55 -6.27 6.20
N LEU A 30 -7.15 -7.41 6.51
CA LEU A 30 -6.41 -8.59 7.00
C LEU A 30 -5.47 -9.16 5.94
N ILE A 31 -5.86 -9.15 4.66
CA ILE A 31 -4.99 -9.57 3.56
C ILE A 31 -3.78 -8.64 3.48
N ASN A 32 -3.98 -7.30 3.48
CA ASN A 32 -2.88 -6.35 3.40
C ASN A 32 -1.95 -6.41 4.62
N LEU A 33 -2.49 -6.60 5.83
CA LEU A 33 -1.67 -6.85 7.03
C LEU A 33 -0.87 -8.14 6.92
N GLY A 34 -1.47 -9.20 6.38
CA GLY A 34 -0.77 -10.46 6.12
C GLY A 34 0.34 -10.31 5.08
N GLN A 35 0.10 -9.56 4.00
CA GLN A 35 1.09 -9.22 2.97
C GLN A 35 2.22 -8.36 3.53
N CYS A 36 1.89 -7.37 4.40
CA CYS A 36 2.90 -6.57 5.10
C CYS A 36 3.82 -7.47 5.94
N LEU A 37 3.25 -8.32 6.78
CA LEU A 37 4.03 -9.24 7.60
C LEU A 37 4.88 -10.20 6.76
N ALA A 38 4.30 -10.79 5.73
CA ALA A 38 5.01 -11.69 4.81
C ALA A 38 6.12 -10.94 4.06
N GLY A 39 5.88 -9.72 3.62
CA GLY A 39 6.87 -8.87 2.94
C GLY A 39 8.05 -8.50 3.86
N VAL A 40 7.78 -8.12 5.10
CA VAL A 40 8.84 -7.78 6.07
C VAL A 40 9.65 -9.02 6.46
N VAL A 41 8.99 -10.10 6.87
CA VAL A 41 9.67 -11.33 7.30
C VAL A 41 10.39 -11.99 6.13
N GLY A 42 9.71 -12.18 5.01
CA GLY A 42 10.29 -12.84 3.85
C GLY A 42 11.34 -11.98 3.14
N GLY A 43 11.15 -10.66 3.08
CA GLY A 43 12.15 -9.74 2.54
C GLY A 43 13.40 -9.69 3.41
N THR A 44 13.27 -9.78 4.73
CA THR A 44 14.40 -9.91 5.65
C THR A 44 15.14 -11.22 5.42
N TRP A 45 14.41 -12.34 5.32
CA TRP A 45 14.97 -13.65 5.01
C TRP A 45 15.65 -13.70 3.64
N ALA A 46 14.99 -13.14 2.61
CA ALA A 46 15.53 -13.07 1.25
C ALA A 46 16.65 -12.02 1.09
N SER A 47 16.94 -11.25 2.12
CA SER A 47 17.87 -10.11 2.09
C SER A 47 17.49 -9.07 1.02
N SER A 48 16.17 -8.82 0.79
CA SER A 48 15.64 -7.90 -0.23
C SER A 48 14.98 -6.68 0.39
N THR A 49 15.52 -5.50 0.11
CA THR A 49 14.92 -4.22 0.52
C THR A 49 13.67 -3.89 -0.32
N ALA A 50 13.64 -4.29 -1.58
CA ALA A 50 12.49 -4.09 -2.44
C ALA A 50 11.26 -4.89 -1.95
N VAL A 51 11.46 -6.14 -1.50
CA VAL A 51 10.38 -6.97 -0.94
C VAL A 51 9.88 -6.42 0.40
N ILE A 52 10.78 -5.93 1.26
CA ILE A 52 10.41 -5.23 2.50
C ILE A 52 9.57 -3.99 2.16
N GLY A 53 10.00 -3.21 1.17
CA GLY A 53 9.30 -2.01 0.72
C GLY A 53 7.88 -2.30 0.23
N ALA A 54 7.70 -3.35 -0.58
CA ALA A 54 6.36 -3.78 -1.01
C ALA A 54 5.47 -4.21 0.18
N GLY A 55 6.06 -4.80 1.23
CA GLY A 55 5.34 -5.07 2.48
C GLY A 55 4.87 -3.79 3.18
N LEU A 56 5.69 -2.73 3.17
CA LEU A 56 5.31 -1.44 3.73
C LEU A 56 4.23 -0.72 2.92
N ASP A 57 4.19 -0.90 1.61
CA ASP A 57 3.12 -0.40 0.74
C ASP A 57 1.77 -1.00 1.14
N ASN A 58 1.71 -2.32 1.32
CA ASN A 58 0.54 -3.00 1.86
C ASN A 58 0.13 -2.51 3.27
N LEU A 59 1.07 -2.02 4.09
CA LEU A 59 0.74 -1.38 5.37
C LEU A 59 0.02 -0.05 5.17
N GLY A 60 0.42 0.73 4.16
CA GLY A 60 -0.27 1.96 3.77
C GLY A 60 -1.73 1.70 3.40
N ASP A 61 -1.96 0.70 2.56
CA ASP A 61 -3.31 0.25 2.19
C ASP A 61 -4.12 -0.22 3.41
N ALA A 62 -3.51 -1.05 4.26
CA ALA A 62 -4.15 -1.51 5.49
C ALA A 62 -4.52 -0.35 6.42
N ALA A 63 -3.71 0.71 6.48
CA ALA A 63 -4.00 1.90 7.28
C ALA A 63 -5.27 2.61 6.78
N VAL A 64 -5.43 2.76 5.46
CA VAL A 64 -6.63 3.36 4.84
C VAL A 64 -7.89 2.56 5.19
N TYR A 65 -7.86 1.24 5.03
CA TYR A 65 -8.99 0.37 5.38
C TYR A 65 -9.26 0.35 6.89
N GLY A 66 -8.20 0.36 7.71
CA GLY A 66 -8.30 0.41 9.16
C GLY A 66 -8.95 1.71 9.65
N VAL A 67 -8.55 2.86 9.10
CA VAL A 67 -9.17 4.16 9.40
C VAL A 67 -10.64 4.16 8.98
N SER A 68 -10.98 3.64 7.79
CA SER A 68 -12.35 3.54 7.31
C SER A 68 -13.23 2.71 8.25
N LEU A 69 -12.75 1.55 8.70
CA LEU A 69 -13.46 0.69 9.66
C LEU A 69 -13.59 1.33 11.05
N TYR A 70 -12.54 2.02 11.52
CA TYR A 70 -12.52 2.67 12.82
C TYR A 70 -13.40 3.93 12.86
N ALA A 71 -13.61 4.55 11.71
CA ALA A 71 -14.36 5.79 11.56
C ALA A 71 -15.87 5.63 11.81
N VAL A 72 -16.41 4.42 11.69
CA VAL A 72 -17.86 4.16 11.84
C VAL A 72 -18.35 4.58 13.23
N GLY A 73 -19.34 5.48 13.27
CA GLY A 73 -19.96 5.95 14.51
C GLY A 73 -19.08 6.80 15.41
N ARG A 74 -17.89 7.25 14.94
CA ARG A 74 -16.96 8.07 15.72
C ARG A 74 -16.91 9.51 15.24
N SER A 75 -16.49 10.43 16.13
CA SER A 75 -16.33 11.84 15.81
C SER A 75 -15.20 12.05 14.79
N ASP A 76 -15.32 13.12 13.99
CA ASP A 76 -14.32 13.46 12.97
C ASP A 76 -12.92 13.71 13.57
N THR A 77 -12.85 14.23 14.79
CA THR A 77 -11.58 14.38 15.52
C THR A 77 -10.86 13.06 15.74
N ILE A 78 -11.60 11.98 16.08
CA ILE A 78 -11.02 10.65 16.31
C ILE A 78 -10.55 10.04 14.99
N LYS A 79 -11.33 10.20 13.92
CA LYS A 79 -10.96 9.75 12.56
C LYS A 79 -9.67 10.41 12.09
N THR A 80 -9.59 11.73 12.23
CA THR A 80 -8.41 12.51 11.86
C THR A 80 -7.15 12.07 12.61
N ARG A 81 -7.25 11.88 13.93
CA ARG A 81 -6.11 11.38 14.73
C ARG A 81 -5.65 9.98 14.31
N ALA A 82 -6.58 9.08 13.97
CA ALA A 82 -6.22 7.75 13.49
C ALA A 82 -5.50 7.81 12.14
N ALA A 83 -5.97 8.66 11.23
CA ALA A 83 -5.29 8.90 9.95
C ALA A 83 -3.90 9.53 10.13
N GLU A 84 -3.76 10.53 11.02
CA GLU A 84 -2.46 11.14 11.35
C GLU A 84 -1.47 10.10 11.90
N LEU A 85 -1.90 9.25 12.83
CA LEU A 85 -1.05 8.19 13.37
C LEU A 85 -0.58 7.24 12.25
N SER A 86 -1.48 6.84 11.36
CA SER A 86 -1.17 5.96 10.23
C SER A 86 -0.16 6.61 9.28
N GLY A 87 -0.33 7.89 8.94
CA GLY A 87 0.60 8.63 8.10
C GLY A 87 2.01 8.73 8.71
N TRP A 88 2.10 9.04 10.01
CA TRP A 88 3.39 9.10 10.72
C TRP A 88 4.08 7.73 10.82
N LEU A 89 3.32 6.65 11.05
CA LEU A 89 3.86 5.29 11.07
C LEU A 89 4.43 4.92 9.70
N LEU A 90 3.72 5.22 8.62
CA LEU A 90 4.18 4.91 7.26
C LEU A 90 5.46 5.68 6.91
N ILE A 91 5.57 6.96 7.26
CA ILE A 91 6.80 7.74 7.09
C ILE A 91 7.94 7.15 7.95
N GLY A 92 7.67 6.80 9.20
CA GLY A 92 8.66 6.17 10.08
C GLY A 92 9.22 4.87 9.50
N PHE A 93 8.34 3.99 8.98
CA PHE A 93 8.77 2.75 8.33
C PHE A 93 9.53 3.01 7.02
N ALA A 94 9.14 4.01 6.22
CA ALA A 94 9.88 4.40 5.03
C ALA A 94 11.31 4.86 5.37
N CYS A 95 11.48 5.64 6.44
CA CYS A 95 12.80 6.03 6.94
C CYS A 95 13.63 4.82 7.40
N LEU A 96 13.02 3.87 8.14
CA LEU A 96 13.70 2.63 8.55
C LEU A 96 14.15 1.80 7.35
N LEU A 97 13.32 1.74 6.29
CA LEU A 97 13.70 1.05 5.05
C LEU A 97 14.88 1.72 4.36
N LEU A 98 14.94 3.06 4.32
CA LEU A 98 16.10 3.79 3.79
C LEU A 98 17.36 3.51 4.60
N ILE A 99 17.27 3.46 5.92
CA ILE A 99 18.39 3.09 6.78
C ILE A 99 18.87 1.66 6.43
N GLU A 100 17.95 0.73 6.24
CA GLU A 100 18.29 -0.65 5.83
C GLU A 100 18.93 -0.71 4.44
N VAL A 101 18.47 0.11 3.48
CA VAL A 101 19.12 0.25 2.16
C VAL A 101 20.58 0.68 2.32
N VAL A 102 20.83 1.74 3.12
CA VAL A 102 22.20 2.22 3.38
C VAL A 102 23.04 1.15 4.06
N ARG A 103 22.50 0.49 5.08
CA ARG A 103 23.19 -0.59 5.79
C ARG A 103 23.64 -1.71 4.84
N ARG A 104 22.76 -2.13 3.94
CA ARG A 104 23.05 -3.19 2.95
C ARG A 104 23.98 -2.72 1.84
N PHE A 105 23.93 -1.46 1.47
CA PHE A 105 24.88 -0.88 0.52
C PHE A 105 26.32 -0.93 1.05
N LEU A 106 26.50 -0.69 2.36
CA LEU A 106 27.82 -0.66 3.00
C LEU A 106 28.42 -2.04 3.28
N GLY A 107 27.63 -3.10 3.34
CA GLY A 107 28.16 -4.42 3.68
C GLY A 107 27.15 -5.57 3.60
N GLY A 108 26.05 -5.40 2.84
CA GLY A 108 25.04 -6.44 2.66
C GLY A 108 25.39 -7.47 1.59
N GLU A 109 24.87 -8.67 1.78
CA GLU A 109 24.91 -9.72 0.76
C GLU A 109 23.89 -9.48 -0.36
N ALA A 110 24.14 -10.09 -1.51
CA ALA A 110 23.18 -10.08 -2.62
C ALA A 110 21.91 -10.84 -2.21
N PRO A 111 20.69 -10.30 -2.49
CA PRO A 111 19.46 -10.94 -2.11
C PRO A 111 19.18 -12.21 -2.91
N LEU A 112 18.28 -13.05 -2.38
CA LEU A 112 17.86 -14.29 -3.02
C LEU A 112 16.87 -14.01 -4.14
N GLY A 113 17.34 -13.85 -5.38
CA GLY A 113 16.51 -13.52 -6.55
C GLY A 113 15.26 -14.38 -6.74
N PRO A 114 15.34 -15.73 -6.66
CA PRO A 114 14.14 -16.58 -6.77
C PRO A 114 13.11 -16.31 -5.68
N ALA A 115 13.54 -16.03 -4.44
CA ALA A 115 12.64 -15.68 -3.34
C ALA A 115 11.94 -14.33 -3.60
N MET A 116 12.68 -13.31 -4.07
CA MET A 116 12.11 -12.03 -4.46
C MET A 116 11.00 -12.20 -5.50
N MET A 117 11.29 -12.94 -6.56
CA MET A 117 10.34 -13.17 -7.67
C MET A 117 9.08 -13.91 -7.19
N GLY A 118 9.24 -14.97 -6.38
CA GLY A 118 8.13 -15.75 -5.85
C GLY A 118 7.23 -14.92 -4.93
N MET A 119 7.83 -14.10 -4.07
CA MET A 119 7.09 -13.23 -3.15
C MET A 119 6.36 -12.11 -3.89
N ALA A 120 7.00 -11.49 -4.87
CA ALA A 120 6.36 -10.46 -5.69
C ALA A 120 5.18 -11.02 -6.49
N ALA A 121 5.31 -12.22 -7.05
CA ALA A 121 4.22 -12.89 -7.76
C ALA A 121 3.04 -13.22 -6.82
N ALA A 122 3.32 -13.73 -5.61
CA ALA A 122 2.28 -13.99 -4.60
C ALA A 122 1.58 -12.70 -4.15
N ASN A 123 2.35 -11.62 -3.93
CA ASN A 123 1.81 -10.31 -3.56
C ASN A 123 0.91 -9.75 -4.67
N ALA A 124 1.35 -9.78 -5.93
CA ALA A 124 0.56 -9.35 -7.07
C ALA A 124 -0.76 -10.13 -7.19
N PHE A 125 -0.73 -11.43 -6.98
CA PHE A 125 -1.93 -12.27 -7.00
C PHE A 125 -2.94 -11.86 -5.91
N LEU A 126 -2.48 -11.64 -4.68
CA LEU A 126 -3.32 -11.20 -3.57
C LEU A 126 -3.88 -9.80 -3.81
N ASN A 127 -3.09 -8.87 -4.36
CA ASN A 127 -3.56 -7.53 -4.71
C ASN A 127 -4.68 -7.59 -5.76
N ILE A 128 -4.52 -8.41 -6.81
CA ILE A 128 -5.59 -8.65 -7.80
C ILE A 128 -6.85 -9.22 -7.14
N TYR A 129 -6.69 -10.11 -6.17
CA TYR A 129 -7.82 -10.66 -5.41
C TYR A 129 -8.52 -9.60 -4.56
N CYS A 130 -7.78 -8.75 -3.85
CA CYS A 130 -8.32 -7.62 -3.08
C CYS A 130 -9.14 -6.67 -3.97
N ILE A 131 -8.61 -6.33 -5.15
CA ILE A 131 -9.30 -5.47 -6.12
C ILE A 131 -10.59 -6.11 -6.60
N ARG A 132 -10.60 -7.42 -6.86
CA ARG A 132 -11.84 -8.14 -7.23
C ARG A 132 -12.87 -8.10 -6.11
N LEU A 133 -12.46 -8.26 -4.86
CA LEU A 133 -13.36 -8.12 -3.70
C LEU A 133 -13.96 -6.72 -3.62
N LEU A 134 -13.15 -5.68 -3.79
CA LEU A 134 -13.60 -4.30 -3.76
C LEU A 134 -14.54 -3.96 -4.92
N LYS A 135 -14.26 -4.48 -6.13
CA LYS A 135 -15.07 -4.24 -7.34
C LYS A 135 -16.44 -4.91 -7.31
N GLN A 136 -16.59 -6.07 -6.69
CA GLN A 136 -17.88 -6.80 -6.65
C GLN A 136 -18.99 -6.02 -5.96
N HIS A 137 -18.66 -4.98 -5.19
CA HIS A 137 -19.58 -4.26 -4.33
C HIS A 137 -19.67 -2.75 -4.64
N ARG A 138 -18.90 -2.26 -5.59
CA ARG A 138 -19.00 -0.90 -6.12
C ARG A 138 -19.87 -0.92 -7.40
N GLY A 139 -20.90 -0.06 -7.44
CA GLY A 139 -21.68 0.15 -8.67
C GLY A 139 -20.76 0.43 -9.86
N GLN A 140 -21.16 -0.03 -11.04
CA GLN A 140 -20.27 -0.35 -12.17
C GLN A 140 -19.50 0.82 -12.83
N ASP A 141 -19.73 2.12 -12.53
CA ASP A 141 -19.41 3.11 -13.56
C ASP A 141 -18.25 4.09 -13.34
N VAL A 142 -17.75 4.40 -12.15
CA VAL A 142 -16.76 5.49 -12.02
C VAL A 142 -15.45 5.07 -11.35
N ASN A 143 -15.43 4.06 -10.55
CA ASN A 143 -14.22 3.62 -9.82
C ASN A 143 -13.27 2.72 -10.61
N PHE A 144 -13.56 2.43 -11.89
CA PHE A 144 -12.64 1.69 -12.74
C PHE A 144 -11.30 2.44 -12.92
N LYS A 145 -11.36 3.77 -13.04
CA LYS A 145 -10.13 4.59 -13.18
C LYS A 145 -9.29 4.59 -11.90
N ALA A 146 -9.89 4.85 -10.74
CA ALA A 146 -9.15 4.86 -9.47
C ALA A 146 -8.62 3.46 -9.12
N SER A 147 -9.45 2.41 -9.20
CA SER A 147 -9.00 1.03 -9.00
C SER A 147 -7.95 0.59 -10.03
N ALA A 148 -8.04 1.06 -11.29
CA ALA A 148 -7.04 0.78 -12.30
C ALA A 148 -5.70 1.47 -11.99
N ILE A 149 -5.72 2.67 -11.41
CA ILE A 149 -4.51 3.40 -11.01
C ILE A 149 -3.82 2.67 -9.84
N PHE A 150 -4.55 2.27 -8.79
CA PHE A 150 -4.00 1.50 -7.67
C PHE A 150 -3.46 0.14 -8.14
N THR A 151 -4.23 -0.62 -8.92
CA THR A 151 -3.78 -1.89 -9.52
C THR A 151 -2.52 -1.70 -10.36
N ASN A 152 -2.45 -0.58 -11.07
CA ASN A 152 -1.32 -0.31 -11.96
C ASN A 152 -0.05 -0.04 -11.14
N ASN A 153 -0.13 0.74 -10.05
CA ASN A 153 1.02 1.01 -9.19
C ASN A 153 1.53 -0.26 -8.51
N ASP A 154 0.68 -1.04 -7.86
CA ASP A 154 1.07 -2.30 -7.20
C ASP A 154 1.61 -3.32 -8.21
N SER A 155 0.99 -3.41 -9.39
CA SER A 155 1.44 -4.31 -10.45
C SER A 155 2.80 -3.88 -11.01
N ILE A 156 3.06 -2.58 -11.14
CA ILE A 156 4.35 -2.03 -11.58
C ILE A 156 5.43 -2.34 -10.54
N VAL A 157 5.16 -2.08 -9.25
CA VAL A 157 6.12 -2.37 -8.16
C VAL A 157 6.45 -3.86 -8.12
N ASN A 158 5.45 -4.73 -8.13
CA ASN A 158 5.66 -6.17 -8.10
C ASN A 158 6.38 -6.68 -9.37
N GLY A 159 6.05 -6.14 -10.55
CA GLY A 159 6.76 -6.43 -11.80
C GLY A 159 8.23 -5.97 -11.75
N ALA A 160 8.50 -4.81 -11.18
CA ALA A 160 9.85 -4.29 -10.96
C ALA A 160 10.65 -5.17 -9.98
N ILE A 161 10.02 -5.73 -8.94
CA ILE A 161 10.66 -6.68 -8.00
C ILE A 161 11.03 -7.98 -8.73
N VAL A 162 10.16 -8.51 -9.60
CA VAL A 162 10.47 -9.69 -10.41
C VAL A 162 11.67 -9.42 -11.32
N LEU A 163 11.68 -8.28 -12.00
CA LEU A 163 12.80 -7.87 -12.85
C LEU A 163 14.08 -7.69 -12.05
N SER A 164 14.00 -7.01 -10.89
CA SER A 164 15.12 -6.83 -9.97
C SER A 164 15.68 -8.16 -9.50
N GLY A 165 14.83 -9.13 -9.14
CA GLY A 165 15.25 -10.48 -8.76
C GLY A 165 16.01 -11.20 -9.88
N ALA A 166 15.56 -11.09 -11.13
CA ALA A 166 16.26 -11.63 -12.29
C ALA A 166 17.64 -10.95 -12.51
N LEU A 167 17.70 -9.61 -12.36
CA LEU A 167 18.95 -8.86 -12.47
C LEU A 167 19.94 -9.21 -11.35
N VAL A 168 19.46 -9.38 -10.11
CA VAL A 168 20.29 -9.86 -8.98
C VAL A 168 20.90 -11.23 -9.28
N MET A 169 20.11 -12.16 -9.84
CA MET A 169 20.61 -13.49 -10.22
C MET A 169 21.68 -13.41 -11.30
N TRP A 170 21.53 -12.53 -12.26
CA TRP A 170 22.46 -12.36 -13.36
C TRP A 170 23.73 -11.65 -12.94
N THR A 171 23.60 -10.51 -12.24
CA THR A 171 24.76 -9.66 -11.86
C THR A 171 25.47 -10.11 -10.59
N LYS A 172 24.83 -10.96 -9.78
CA LYS A 172 25.30 -11.34 -8.43
C LYS A 172 25.52 -10.14 -7.52
N SER A 173 24.78 -9.05 -7.75
CA SER A 173 24.90 -7.78 -7.05
C SER A 173 23.60 -7.44 -6.33
N ASN A 174 23.69 -6.74 -5.20
CA ASN A 174 22.53 -6.22 -4.47
C ASN A 174 22.01 -4.88 -5.04
N ILE A 175 22.74 -4.26 -5.98
CA ILE A 175 22.40 -2.93 -6.51
C ILE A 175 20.95 -2.84 -7.07
N PRO A 176 20.47 -3.79 -7.90
CA PRO A 176 19.09 -3.69 -8.43
C PRO A 176 18.03 -3.67 -7.32
N ASP A 177 18.21 -4.47 -6.27
CA ASP A 177 17.31 -4.51 -5.12
C ASP A 177 17.36 -3.21 -4.30
N LEU A 178 18.55 -2.68 -4.06
CA LEU A 178 18.74 -1.43 -3.30
C LEU A 178 18.14 -0.23 -4.02
N LEU A 179 18.30 -0.13 -5.34
CA LEU A 179 17.70 0.92 -6.14
C LEU A 179 16.18 0.86 -6.06
N LEU A 180 15.60 -0.33 -6.23
CA LEU A 180 14.17 -0.51 -6.15
C LEU A 180 13.64 -0.26 -4.74
N GLY A 181 14.32 -0.77 -3.70
CA GLY A 181 13.98 -0.51 -2.30
C GLY A 181 14.01 0.99 -1.97
N THR A 182 14.96 1.74 -2.54
CA THR A 182 15.01 3.20 -2.40
C THR A 182 13.78 3.85 -3.03
N VAL A 183 13.42 3.48 -4.26
CA VAL A 183 12.24 4.02 -4.95
C VAL A 183 10.97 3.73 -4.15
N VAL A 184 10.79 2.51 -3.68
CA VAL A 184 9.62 2.11 -2.89
C VAL A 184 9.57 2.86 -1.55
N SER A 185 10.72 3.13 -0.91
CA SER A 185 10.77 3.96 0.30
C SER A 185 10.23 5.37 0.06
N PHE A 186 10.59 5.98 -1.06
CA PHE A 186 10.06 7.31 -1.41
C PHE A 186 8.56 7.28 -1.72
N ILE A 187 8.08 6.23 -2.38
CA ILE A 187 6.64 6.04 -2.63
C ILE A 187 5.89 5.92 -1.30
N ALA A 188 6.38 5.10 -0.36
CA ALA A 188 5.78 4.94 0.96
C ALA A 188 5.80 6.26 1.79
N ALA A 189 6.92 7.00 1.76
CA ALA A 189 7.02 8.29 2.44
C ALA A 189 6.03 9.31 1.86
N LYS A 190 5.88 9.34 0.52
CA LYS A 190 4.90 10.18 -0.16
C LYS A 190 3.47 9.82 0.25
N GLY A 191 3.10 8.52 0.25
CA GLY A 191 1.79 8.06 0.70
C GLY A 191 1.50 8.46 2.15
N GLY A 192 2.47 8.33 3.05
CA GLY A 192 2.35 8.81 4.43
C GLY A 192 2.12 10.32 4.52
N TYR A 193 2.81 11.12 3.70
CA TYR A 193 2.61 12.55 3.63
C TYR A 193 1.21 12.93 3.10
N GLU A 194 0.72 12.24 2.07
CA GLU A 194 -0.63 12.43 1.52
C GLU A 194 -1.69 12.17 2.59
N ILE A 195 -1.60 11.05 3.32
CA ILE A 195 -2.48 10.75 4.46
C ILE A 195 -2.46 11.86 5.51
N LEU A 196 -1.29 12.41 5.86
CA LEU A 196 -1.17 13.51 6.82
C LEU A 196 -1.79 14.80 6.29
N SER A 197 -1.65 15.09 5.00
CA SER A 197 -2.23 16.28 4.36
C SER A 197 -3.75 16.22 4.38
N GLU A 198 -4.34 15.09 3.96
CA GLU A 198 -5.79 14.85 3.99
C GLU A 198 -6.34 14.91 5.43
N ALA A 199 -5.64 14.31 6.40
CA ALA A 199 -6.03 14.39 7.79
C ALA A 199 -6.02 15.82 8.33
N LYS A 200 -5.07 16.64 7.89
CA LYS A 200 -4.99 18.07 8.29
C LYS A 200 -6.15 18.88 7.70
N GLU A 201 -6.53 18.63 6.45
CA GLU A 201 -7.65 19.32 5.79
C GLU A 201 -9.00 18.92 6.41
N ALA A 202 -9.14 17.67 6.85
CA ALA A 202 -10.34 17.15 7.50
C ALA A 202 -10.51 17.59 8.98
N ARG A 203 -9.56 18.38 9.56
CA ARG A 203 -9.70 18.87 10.93
C ARG A 203 -10.88 19.86 11.03
N PRO A 204 -11.83 19.63 11.95
CA PRO A 204 -12.87 20.63 12.22
C PRO A 204 -12.21 21.93 12.71
N LYS A 205 -12.64 23.06 12.11
CA LYS A 205 -12.22 24.40 12.52
C LYS A 205 -12.81 24.76 13.86
#